data_48b758f73161910438ce990b65393553
#
_entry.id   48b758f73161910438ce990b65393553
#
_cell.length_a   1.000
_cell.length_b   1.000
_cell.length_c   1.000
_cell.angle_alpha   90.00
_cell.angle_beta   90.00
_cell.angle_gamma   90.00
#
_symmetry.space_group_name_H-M   'P 1'
#
loop_
_entity.id
_entity.type
_entity.pdbx_description
1 polymer ?
#
loop_
_entity_poly.entity_id
_entity_poly.type
_entity_poly.pdbx_seq_one_letter_code
_entity_poly.pdbx_strand_id
1 'polypeptide(L)'
;MAHSPYNEMYLEKGAGRAHYQRYAQWLGEQPADRLAQKRAEADALFHRVGITFAVYGQEEGSERLIPFDIVPRVLPREEWIRLETGLKQRVRALNAFIHDIYHEQQILKAGVIPAEQVLCNSQYRPEMQGVDVPGGIYAHIAGIDIVRDGAGEFKVLEDNLRVPSGVSYMLENRKMMMRLFPELFSAHRIAPVDHYPDVLLDNLRSVAPTGVADPTVVLLTAGAHNSAYFEHAFLAQQMGIELVEGQDLFVRDEAVFMRTTQGPQRIDVIYRRIDDDFLDPLVFRPDSMLGVPGLLTAYRAGHITIANAIGTGVADDKSIYPYVPEMIRFYLGQSPIIGNVDTWMLRNPDDRDYVLAHLPELVVKEVHGAGGYGMLIGPAASGPEIEKFRQQIIAAPERYIAQPTLALSTCPTFAEAGLAPRHIDLRPFVLSGREVTIVPGGLTRVALREGSLVVNSSQGGGTKDTWVLET
;
A
#
# COMPACT_ATOMS: atom_id res chain seq x y z
N MET A 1 -30.04 6.59 2.46
CA MET A 1 -30.15 6.49 0.97
C MET A 1 -28.77 6.19 0.45
N ALA A 2 -28.58 5.08 -0.26
CA ALA A 2 -27.30 4.77 -0.89
C ALA A 2 -27.04 5.83 -1.95
N HIS A 3 -25.99 6.65 -1.76
CA HIS A 3 -25.54 7.58 -2.77
C HIS A 3 -25.08 6.79 -4.01
N SER A 4 -25.42 7.26 -5.20
CA SER A 4 -24.83 6.72 -6.43
C SER A 4 -23.31 6.92 -6.38
N PRO A 5 -22.53 5.97 -6.94
CA PRO A 5 -21.07 6.10 -7.00
C PRO A 5 -20.65 7.42 -7.69
N TYR A 6 -19.67 8.09 -7.11
CA TYR A 6 -19.04 9.23 -7.76
C TYR A 6 -18.37 8.77 -9.06
N ASN A 7 -18.68 9.39 -10.19
CA ASN A 7 -18.00 9.10 -11.44
C ASN A 7 -16.81 10.04 -11.61
N GLU A 8 -15.60 9.50 -11.76
CA GLU A 8 -14.37 10.28 -11.87
C GLU A 8 -14.32 11.14 -13.16
N MET A 9 -14.92 10.64 -14.23
CA MET A 9 -14.83 11.28 -15.56
C MET A 9 -16.05 12.12 -15.92
N TYR A 10 -17.26 11.70 -15.51
CA TYR A 10 -18.49 12.34 -15.91
C TYR A 10 -19.29 12.92 -14.74
N LEU A 11 -19.96 14.02 -15.02
CA LEU A 11 -21.00 14.58 -14.15
C LEU A 11 -22.32 13.80 -14.32
N GLU A 12 -23.26 13.96 -13.39
CA GLU A 12 -24.55 13.25 -13.40
C GLU A 12 -25.34 13.38 -14.72
N LYS A 13 -25.16 14.48 -15.46
CA LYS A 13 -25.79 14.73 -16.77
C LYS A 13 -24.98 14.25 -17.97
N GLY A 14 -23.92 13.46 -17.73
CA GLY A 14 -23.07 12.90 -18.78
C GLY A 14 -22.03 13.84 -19.37
N ALA A 15 -21.96 15.11 -18.92
CA ALA A 15 -20.90 16.03 -19.31
C ALA A 15 -19.58 15.60 -18.67
N GLY A 16 -18.46 15.69 -19.41
CA GLY A 16 -17.12 15.42 -18.86
C GLY A 16 -16.74 16.45 -17.80
N ARG A 17 -16.10 15.99 -16.70
CA ARG A 17 -15.48 16.89 -15.72
C ARG A 17 -14.35 17.69 -16.35
N ALA A 18 -14.11 18.90 -15.89
CA ALA A 18 -13.16 19.85 -16.50
C ALA A 18 -11.78 19.22 -16.76
N HIS A 19 -11.22 18.50 -15.78
CA HIS A 19 -9.90 17.85 -15.88
C HIS A 19 -9.88 16.64 -16.83
N TYR A 20 -11.03 16.07 -17.18
CA TYR A 20 -11.16 14.99 -18.17
C TYR A 20 -11.56 15.48 -19.55
N GLN A 21 -11.98 16.73 -19.72
CA GLN A 21 -12.63 17.22 -20.94
C GLN A 21 -11.81 16.94 -22.21
N ARG A 22 -10.51 17.24 -22.18
CA ARG A 22 -9.61 16.99 -23.31
C ARG A 22 -9.44 15.51 -23.60
N TYR A 23 -9.29 14.68 -22.56
CA TYR A 23 -9.20 13.23 -22.69
C TYR A 23 -10.53 12.63 -23.20
N ALA A 24 -11.67 13.07 -22.68
CA ALA A 24 -12.99 12.63 -23.11
C ALA A 24 -13.26 12.93 -24.58
N GLN A 25 -12.86 14.10 -25.04
CA GLN A 25 -12.95 14.48 -26.47
C GLN A 25 -12.09 13.53 -27.31
N TRP A 26 -10.82 13.36 -26.98
CA TRP A 26 -9.92 12.43 -27.66
C TRP A 26 -10.48 11.01 -27.69
N LEU A 27 -10.98 10.52 -26.57
CA LEU A 27 -11.55 9.16 -26.46
C LEU A 27 -12.78 8.99 -27.35
N GLY A 28 -13.65 9.99 -27.43
CA GLY A 28 -14.84 9.99 -28.30
C GLY A 28 -14.52 10.00 -29.80
N GLU A 29 -13.33 10.47 -30.17
CA GLU A 29 -12.84 10.49 -31.56
C GLU A 29 -12.17 9.17 -31.97
N GLN A 30 -11.90 8.26 -31.00
CA GLN A 30 -11.19 7.01 -31.29
C GLN A 30 -12.15 5.95 -31.87
N PRO A 31 -11.80 5.31 -32.98
CA PRO A 31 -12.51 4.11 -33.45
C PRO A 31 -12.43 2.98 -32.41
N ALA A 32 -13.54 2.27 -32.21
CA ALA A 32 -13.59 1.13 -31.26
C ALA A 32 -12.52 0.07 -31.56
N ASP A 33 -12.28 -0.22 -32.83
CA ASP A 33 -11.26 -1.18 -33.29
C ASP A 33 -9.85 -0.75 -32.87
N ARG A 34 -9.54 0.56 -32.90
CA ARG A 34 -8.23 1.07 -32.46
C ARG A 34 -8.03 0.82 -30.96
N LEU A 35 -9.05 1.09 -30.14
CA LEU A 35 -8.96 0.86 -28.69
C LEU A 35 -8.81 -0.62 -28.37
N ALA A 36 -9.56 -1.49 -29.05
CA ALA A 36 -9.44 -2.95 -28.91
C ALA A 36 -8.04 -3.44 -29.30
N GLN A 37 -7.49 -2.94 -30.42
CA GLN A 37 -6.11 -3.25 -30.84
C GLN A 37 -5.08 -2.78 -29.79
N LYS A 38 -5.23 -1.56 -29.26
CA LYS A 38 -4.33 -1.00 -28.25
C LYS A 38 -4.38 -1.78 -26.94
N ARG A 39 -5.55 -2.28 -26.53
CA ARG A 39 -5.67 -3.20 -25.41
C ARG A 39 -4.93 -4.50 -25.64
N ALA A 40 -5.14 -5.14 -26.79
CA ALA A 40 -4.44 -6.39 -27.13
C ALA A 40 -2.90 -6.17 -27.19
N GLU A 41 -2.43 -5.02 -27.69
CA GLU A 41 -1.03 -4.62 -27.65
C GLU A 41 -0.51 -4.48 -26.22
N ALA A 42 -1.28 -3.85 -25.32
CA ALA A 42 -0.96 -3.75 -23.90
C ALA A 42 -0.81 -5.12 -23.26
N ASP A 43 -1.80 -6.00 -23.42
CA ASP A 43 -1.78 -7.36 -22.84
C ASP A 43 -0.55 -8.15 -23.32
N ALA A 44 -0.22 -8.07 -24.61
CA ALA A 44 0.97 -8.72 -25.16
C ALA A 44 2.29 -8.16 -24.61
N LEU A 45 2.34 -6.85 -24.35
CA LEU A 45 3.52 -6.20 -23.79
C LEU A 45 3.70 -6.54 -22.31
N PHE A 46 2.63 -6.50 -21.50
CA PHE A 46 2.67 -6.92 -20.10
C PHE A 46 3.12 -8.37 -19.95
N HIS A 47 2.63 -9.23 -20.85
CA HIS A 47 3.09 -10.64 -20.89
C HIS A 47 4.59 -10.77 -21.18
N ARG A 48 5.13 -9.98 -22.12
CA ARG A 48 6.58 -10.02 -22.47
C ARG A 48 7.47 -9.48 -21.38
N VAL A 49 7.01 -8.46 -20.64
CA VAL A 49 7.76 -7.87 -19.52
C VAL A 49 7.73 -8.79 -18.30
N GLY A 50 6.79 -9.76 -18.26
CA GLY A 50 6.63 -10.67 -17.13
C GLY A 50 6.07 -9.97 -15.90
N ILE A 51 5.18 -9.00 -16.08
CA ILE A 51 4.50 -8.30 -15.00
C ILE A 51 3.45 -9.24 -14.41
N THR A 52 3.92 -10.14 -13.55
CA THR A 52 3.12 -11.18 -12.94
C THR A 52 2.96 -10.96 -11.45
N PHE A 53 1.90 -11.51 -10.90
CA PHE A 53 1.66 -11.63 -9.47
C PHE A 53 1.37 -13.10 -9.17
N ALA A 54 2.15 -13.72 -8.29
CA ALA A 54 1.89 -15.09 -7.90
C ALA A 54 0.72 -15.16 -6.91
N VAL A 55 -0.26 -15.99 -7.21
CA VAL A 55 -1.42 -16.22 -6.34
C VAL A 55 -1.15 -17.45 -5.47
N TYR A 56 -1.11 -17.25 -4.15
CA TYR A 56 -0.97 -18.36 -3.21
C TYR A 56 -2.24 -19.20 -3.13
N GLY A 57 -2.10 -20.53 -3.03
CA GLY A 57 -3.21 -21.43 -2.69
C GLY A 57 -3.91 -22.12 -3.87
N GLN A 58 -3.42 -22.00 -5.09
CA GLN A 58 -3.78 -22.91 -6.19
C GLN A 58 -2.61 -23.89 -6.44
N GLU A 59 -2.94 -25.16 -6.63
CA GLU A 59 -1.96 -26.20 -7.04
C GLU A 59 -1.22 -25.72 -8.28
N GLU A 60 0.13 -25.71 -8.23
CA GLU A 60 1.04 -25.11 -9.20
C GLU A 60 0.96 -23.58 -9.20
N GLY A 61 1.92 -22.89 -8.57
CA GLY A 61 2.03 -21.44 -8.49
C GLY A 61 1.80 -20.75 -9.83
N SER A 62 0.53 -20.49 -10.16
CA SER A 62 0.15 -19.84 -11.40
C SER A 62 0.46 -18.35 -11.26
N GLU A 63 1.50 -17.92 -11.92
CA GLU A 63 1.73 -16.49 -12.17
C GLU A 63 0.56 -15.95 -13.01
N ARG A 64 -0.12 -14.97 -12.49
CA ARG A 64 -1.17 -14.26 -13.22
C ARG A 64 -0.68 -12.90 -13.65
N LEU A 65 -0.91 -12.56 -14.89
CA LEU A 65 -0.79 -11.17 -15.34
C LEU A 65 -1.81 -10.32 -14.60
N ILE A 66 -1.38 -9.14 -14.13
CA ILE A 66 -2.30 -8.13 -13.63
C ILE A 66 -2.91 -7.44 -14.84
N PRO A 67 -4.24 -7.52 -15.04
CA PRO A 67 -4.88 -6.86 -16.17
C PRO A 67 -4.67 -5.35 -16.12
N PHE A 68 -4.24 -4.78 -17.23
CA PHE A 68 -4.05 -3.34 -17.39
C PHE A 68 -5.19 -2.74 -18.22
N ASP A 69 -5.78 -1.66 -17.71
CA ASP A 69 -6.79 -0.91 -18.45
C ASP A 69 -6.20 0.36 -19.08
N ILE A 70 -6.46 0.53 -20.36
CA ILE A 70 -5.92 1.63 -21.18
C ILE A 70 -6.57 3.00 -20.93
N VAL A 71 -7.61 3.08 -20.09
CA VAL A 71 -8.27 4.34 -19.71
C VAL A 71 -7.67 4.84 -18.39
N PRO A 72 -6.95 5.97 -18.37
CA PRO A 72 -6.30 6.45 -17.16
C PRO A 72 -7.29 7.03 -16.16
N ARG A 73 -6.91 7.02 -14.88
CA ARG A 73 -7.51 7.88 -13.86
C ARG A 73 -6.81 9.24 -13.88
N VAL A 74 -7.56 10.32 -14.03
CA VAL A 74 -7.01 11.68 -14.05
C VAL A 74 -7.40 12.42 -12.78
N LEU A 75 -6.41 12.99 -12.11
CA LEU A 75 -6.57 13.81 -10.91
C LEU A 75 -6.11 15.24 -11.21
N PRO A 76 -6.91 16.26 -10.91
CA PRO A 76 -6.48 17.65 -11.04
C PRO A 76 -5.45 17.99 -9.97
N ARG A 77 -4.57 18.94 -10.26
CA ARG A 77 -3.49 19.38 -9.37
C ARG A 77 -3.97 19.74 -7.97
N GLU A 78 -5.08 20.43 -7.85
CA GLU A 78 -5.62 20.89 -6.56
C GLU A 78 -6.01 19.73 -5.65
N GLU A 79 -6.68 18.71 -6.21
CA GLU A 79 -7.02 17.49 -5.44
C GLU A 79 -5.75 16.75 -5.02
N TRP A 80 -4.75 16.68 -5.93
CA TRP A 80 -3.48 16.03 -5.59
C TRP A 80 -2.74 16.74 -4.47
N ILE A 81 -2.66 18.08 -4.48
CA ILE A 81 -2.01 18.84 -3.40
C ILE A 81 -2.68 18.57 -2.05
N ARG A 82 -4.02 18.50 -2.01
CA ARG A 82 -4.76 18.15 -0.80
C ARG A 82 -4.44 16.74 -0.32
N LEU A 83 -4.40 15.76 -1.24
CA LEU A 83 -4.02 14.38 -0.96
C LEU A 83 -2.59 14.31 -0.43
N GLU A 84 -1.64 14.87 -1.13
CA GLU A 84 -0.22 14.89 -0.75
C GLU A 84 -0.02 15.48 0.64
N THR A 85 -0.64 16.64 0.92
CA THR A 85 -0.53 17.31 2.22
C THR A 85 -1.11 16.46 3.34
N GLY A 86 -2.28 15.87 3.13
CA GLY A 86 -2.95 15.02 4.11
C GLY A 86 -2.22 13.72 4.36
N LEU A 87 -1.64 13.12 3.32
CA LEU A 87 -0.85 11.89 3.45
C LEU A 87 0.48 12.12 4.16
N LYS A 88 1.17 13.22 3.86
CA LYS A 88 2.39 13.63 4.60
C LYS A 88 2.09 13.87 6.08
N GLN A 89 0.97 14.53 6.40
CA GLN A 89 0.51 14.70 7.76
C GLN A 89 0.28 13.35 8.44
N ARG A 90 -0.45 12.45 7.79
CA ARG A 90 -0.79 11.13 8.31
C ARG A 90 0.45 10.29 8.63
N VAL A 91 1.38 10.19 7.69
CA VAL A 91 2.58 9.36 7.86
C VAL A 91 3.52 9.92 8.94
N ARG A 92 3.59 11.25 9.11
CA ARG A 92 4.31 11.86 10.25
C ARG A 92 3.70 11.45 11.59
N ALA A 93 2.36 11.48 11.71
CA ALA A 93 1.69 11.04 12.93
C ALA A 93 1.88 9.54 13.21
N LEU A 94 1.84 8.70 12.16
CA LEU A 94 2.10 7.27 12.27
C LEU A 94 3.54 6.98 12.70
N ASN A 95 4.54 7.68 12.15
CA ASN A 95 5.93 7.55 12.59
C ASN A 95 6.11 7.98 14.05
N ALA A 96 5.48 9.10 14.45
CA ALA A 96 5.50 9.55 15.85
C ALA A 96 4.83 8.53 16.79
N PHE A 97 3.72 7.92 16.38
CA PHE A 97 3.05 6.86 17.13
C PHE A 97 3.95 5.63 17.30
N ILE A 98 4.59 5.15 16.21
CA ILE A 98 5.47 3.97 16.30
C ILE A 98 6.67 4.27 17.21
N HIS A 99 7.25 5.45 17.09
CA HIS A 99 8.32 5.87 18.01
C HIS A 99 7.85 5.87 19.46
N ASP A 100 6.71 6.51 19.75
CA ASP A 100 6.19 6.63 21.11
C ASP A 100 5.89 5.28 21.78
N ILE A 101 5.28 4.33 21.05
CA ILE A 101 4.93 3.01 21.65
C ILE A 101 6.15 2.16 22.00
N TYR A 102 7.31 2.40 21.36
CA TYR A 102 8.57 1.73 21.68
C TYR A 102 9.46 2.53 22.65
N HIS A 103 9.05 3.72 23.08
CA HIS A 103 9.77 4.58 24.02
C HIS A 103 8.89 5.02 25.19
N GLU A 104 8.38 6.25 25.15
CA GLU A 104 7.69 6.86 26.28
C GLU A 104 6.25 6.39 26.49
N GLN A 105 5.59 5.83 25.48
CA GLN A 105 4.20 5.37 25.50
C GLN A 105 3.21 6.44 25.96
N GLN A 106 3.44 7.68 25.55
CA GLN A 106 2.65 8.83 26.03
C GLN A 106 1.18 8.75 25.60
N ILE A 107 0.90 8.31 24.37
CA ILE A 107 -0.47 8.16 23.86
C ILE A 107 -1.25 7.08 24.63
N LEU A 108 -0.57 6.02 25.08
CA LEU A 108 -1.16 4.96 25.90
C LEU A 108 -1.40 5.46 27.32
N LYS A 109 -0.43 6.17 27.92
CA LYS A 109 -0.56 6.78 29.26
C LYS A 109 -1.66 7.83 29.30
N ALA A 110 -1.88 8.55 28.19
CA ALA A 110 -2.97 9.51 28.03
C ALA A 110 -4.35 8.86 27.84
N GLY A 111 -4.41 7.53 27.65
CA GLY A 111 -5.65 6.80 27.44
C GLY A 111 -6.32 7.06 26.09
N VAL A 112 -5.61 7.63 25.12
CA VAL A 112 -6.13 7.87 23.76
C VAL A 112 -6.29 6.55 23.01
N ILE A 113 -5.32 5.65 23.18
CA ILE A 113 -5.39 4.28 22.67
C ILE A 113 -5.25 3.34 23.87
N PRO A 114 -6.12 2.33 24.02
CA PRO A 114 -5.98 1.33 25.08
C PRO A 114 -4.63 0.62 24.99
N ALA A 115 -3.88 0.60 26.10
CA ALA A 115 -2.52 0.01 26.12
C ALA A 115 -2.51 -1.45 25.68
N GLU A 116 -3.50 -2.23 26.08
CA GLU A 116 -3.65 -3.64 25.69
C GLU A 116 -3.75 -3.84 24.18
N GLN A 117 -4.36 -2.89 23.45
CA GLN A 117 -4.55 -2.97 22.00
C GLN A 117 -3.22 -2.84 21.25
N VAL A 118 -2.25 -2.18 21.85
CA VAL A 118 -0.90 -2.02 21.30
C VAL A 118 0.03 -3.09 21.86
N LEU A 119 0.12 -3.22 23.18
CA LEU A 119 1.13 -4.07 23.83
C LEU A 119 0.82 -5.58 23.73
N CYS A 120 -0.46 -5.94 23.55
CA CYS A 120 -0.87 -7.33 23.28
C CYS A 120 -1.06 -7.62 21.78
N ASN A 121 -0.77 -6.64 20.90
CA ASN A 121 -0.84 -6.86 19.48
C ASN A 121 0.25 -7.82 19.01
N SER A 122 -0.11 -8.81 18.18
CA SER A 122 0.84 -9.81 17.65
C SER A 122 1.96 -9.22 16.80
N GLN A 123 1.78 -8.00 16.32
CA GLN A 123 2.79 -7.25 15.55
C GLN A 123 3.65 -6.34 16.42
N TYR A 124 3.36 -6.21 17.72
CA TYR A 124 4.23 -5.50 18.64
C TYR A 124 5.52 -6.30 18.87
N ARG A 125 6.65 -5.63 18.79
CA ARG A 125 7.99 -6.25 18.94
C ARG A 125 8.66 -5.72 20.19
N PRO A 126 8.54 -6.42 21.34
CA PRO A 126 9.18 -6.00 22.60
C PRO A 126 10.69 -5.76 22.45
N GLU A 127 11.32 -6.45 21.50
CA GLU A 127 12.74 -6.36 21.18
C GLU A 127 13.14 -4.96 20.69
N MET A 128 12.18 -4.17 20.22
CA MET A 128 12.39 -2.80 19.75
C MET A 128 12.23 -1.76 20.85
N GLN A 129 11.84 -2.14 22.06
CA GLN A 129 11.64 -1.20 23.14
C GLN A 129 12.96 -0.49 23.51
N GLY A 130 12.95 0.84 23.48
CA GLY A 130 14.10 1.69 23.75
C GLY A 130 15.19 1.67 22.67
N VAL A 131 14.89 1.15 21.47
CA VAL A 131 15.83 1.16 20.34
C VAL A 131 15.65 2.44 19.53
N ASP A 132 16.71 3.27 19.52
CA ASP A 132 16.77 4.47 18.69
C ASP A 132 17.04 4.12 17.23
N VAL A 133 16.07 4.37 16.37
CA VAL A 133 16.25 4.22 14.91
C VAL A 133 16.69 5.56 14.29
N PRO A 134 17.48 5.53 13.20
CA PRO A 134 17.97 6.75 12.56
C PRO A 134 16.81 7.73 12.22
N GLY A 135 16.95 8.98 12.71
CA GLY A 135 15.95 10.04 12.52
C GLY A 135 14.59 9.81 13.19
N GLY A 136 14.42 8.75 13.99
CA GLY A 136 13.14 8.37 14.59
C GLY A 136 12.14 7.89 13.54
N ILE A 137 12.59 7.45 12.36
CA ILE A 137 11.73 7.04 11.24
C ILE A 137 11.62 5.53 11.20
N TYR A 138 10.40 5.03 11.32
CA TYR A 138 10.08 3.60 11.28
C TYR A 138 9.47 3.19 9.94
N ALA A 139 8.43 3.91 9.50
CA ALA A 139 7.78 3.68 8.20
C ALA A 139 8.43 4.57 7.13
N HIS A 140 9.47 4.06 6.48
CA HIS A 140 10.20 4.75 5.42
C HIS A 140 9.44 4.76 4.11
N ILE A 141 8.68 3.69 3.85
CA ILE A 141 7.80 3.54 2.70
C ILE A 141 6.41 3.17 3.20
N ALA A 142 5.42 4.02 2.95
CA ALA A 142 4.02 3.78 3.30
C ALA A 142 3.16 3.73 2.04
N GLY A 143 2.38 2.68 1.87
CA GLY A 143 1.33 2.58 0.84
C GLY A 143 -0.03 2.83 1.48
N ILE A 144 -0.65 3.97 1.20
CA ILE A 144 -1.91 4.35 1.84
C ILE A 144 -3.05 4.12 0.86
N ASP A 145 -3.98 3.24 1.21
CA ASP A 145 -5.13 2.96 0.36
C ASP A 145 -6.20 4.04 0.55
N ILE A 146 -6.55 4.69 -0.53
CA ILE A 146 -7.50 5.81 -0.57
C ILE A 146 -8.67 5.44 -1.45
N VAL A 147 -9.85 5.73 -0.97
CA VAL A 147 -11.10 5.64 -1.71
C VAL A 147 -11.75 7.00 -1.84
N ARG A 148 -12.61 7.16 -2.84
CA ARG A 148 -13.49 8.33 -2.97
C ARG A 148 -14.91 7.85 -2.76
N ASP A 149 -15.63 8.48 -1.85
CA ASP A 149 -17.02 8.13 -1.54
C ASP A 149 -18.02 8.73 -2.55
N GLY A 150 -19.31 8.42 -2.37
CA GLY A 150 -20.37 8.92 -3.25
C GLY A 150 -20.54 10.44 -3.25
N ALA A 151 -20.06 11.15 -2.22
CA ALA A 151 -20.03 12.60 -2.16
C ALA A 151 -18.83 13.21 -2.90
N GLY A 152 -17.88 12.38 -3.35
CA GLY A 152 -16.66 12.80 -4.02
C GLY A 152 -15.51 13.13 -3.06
N GLU A 153 -15.64 12.83 -1.76
CA GLU A 153 -14.59 13.07 -0.78
C GLU A 153 -13.62 11.90 -0.69
N PHE A 154 -12.32 12.21 -0.60
CA PHE A 154 -11.27 11.22 -0.39
C PHE A 154 -11.23 10.79 1.08
N LYS A 155 -11.15 9.49 1.30
CA LYS A 155 -11.00 8.89 2.62
C LYS A 155 -9.90 7.84 2.59
N VAL A 156 -9.15 7.73 3.66
CA VAL A 156 -8.21 6.62 3.83
C VAL A 156 -8.99 5.35 4.18
N LEU A 157 -8.68 4.27 3.52
CA LEU A 157 -9.28 2.96 3.73
C LEU A 157 -8.41 2.06 4.62
N GLU A 158 -7.10 2.13 4.41
CA GLU A 158 -6.12 1.34 5.20
C GLU A 158 -4.70 1.90 5.04
N ASP A 159 -3.85 1.68 6.04
CA ASP A 159 -2.44 2.02 6.05
C ASP A 159 -1.60 0.77 5.86
N ASN A 160 -0.68 0.75 4.90
CA ASN A 160 0.25 -0.34 4.68
C ASN A 160 1.67 0.14 4.99
N LEU A 161 2.23 -0.28 6.12
CA LEU A 161 3.48 0.24 6.68
C LEU A 161 4.57 -0.82 6.89
N ARG A 162 4.29 -2.10 6.64
CA ARG A 162 5.27 -3.19 6.72
C ARG A 162 6.07 -3.29 5.42
N VAL A 163 5.48 -3.86 4.39
CA VAL A 163 6.09 -4.13 3.08
C VAL A 163 5.12 -3.76 1.94
N PRO A 164 4.72 -2.48 1.80
CA PRO A 164 3.76 -2.09 0.77
C PRO A 164 4.30 -2.42 -0.63
N SER A 165 3.40 -2.92 -1.49
CA SER A 165 3.69 -3.31 -2.87
C SER A 165 2.81 -2.53 -3.86
N GLY A 166 3.24 -2.48 -5.12
CA GLY A 166 2.48 -1.91 -6.22
C GLY A 166 3.17 -0.77 -6.96
N VAL A 167 4.34 -0.32 -6.52
CA VAL A 167 5.11 0.74 -7.17
C VAL A 167 5.54 0.36 -8.58
N SER A 168 6.02 -0.87 -8.76
CA SER A 168 6.42 -1.38 -10.07
C SER A 168 5.29 -1.30 -11.09
N TYR A 169 4.07 -1.62 -10.66
CA TYR A 169 2.88 -1.53 -11.52
C TYR A 169 2.50 -0.09 -11.84
N MET A 170 2.63 0.85 -10.89
CA MET A 170 2.44 2.27 -11.16
C MET A 170 3.39 2.76 -12.26
N LEU A 171 4.68 2.40 -12.17
CA LEU A 171 5.71 2.80 -13.12
C LEU A 171 5.52 2.15 -14.49
N GLU A 172 5.23 0.85 -14.52
CA GLU A 172 5.01 0.12 -15.78
C GLU A 172 3.70 0.53 -16.46
N ASN A 173 2.64 0.83 -15.71
CA ASN A 173 1.41 1.40 -16.26
C ASN A 173 1.69 2.72 -17.00
N ARG A 174 2.49 3.61 -16.40
CA ARG A 174 2.89 4.88 -17.03
C ARG A 174 3.70 4.65 -18.30
N LYS A 175 4.71 3.78 -18.27
CA LYS A 175 5.51 3.42 -19.45
C LYS A 175 4.63 2.85 -20.56
N MET A 176 3.66 1.99 -20.18
CA MET A 176 2.72 1.41 -21.13
C MET A 176 1.86 2.47 -21.80
N MET A 177 1.27 3.39 -21.04
CA MET A 177 0.46 4.49 -21.59
C MET A 177 1.27 5.38 -22.51
N MET A 178 2.51 5.74 -22.16
CA MET A 178 3.40 6.52 -23.00
C MET A 178 3.73 5.82 -24.33
N ARG A 179 3.85 4.50 -24.31
CA ARG A 179 4.11 3.69 -25.50
C ARG A 179 2.89 3.54 -26.40
N LEU A 180 1.72 3.33 -25.81
CA LEU A 180 0.47 3.09 -26.54
C LEU A 180 -0.10 4.38 -27.15
N PHE A 181 0.01 5.49 -26.41
CA PHE A 181 -0.65 6.75 -26.72
C PHE A 181 0.28 7.95 -26.48
N PRO A 182 1.43 8.04 -27.18
CA PRO A 182 2.40 9.12 -26.97
C PRO A 182 1.79 10.51 -27.26
N GLU A 183 0.78 10.59 -28.15
CA GLU A 183 0.07 11.82 -28.46
C GLU A 183 -0.65 12.43 -27.25
N LEU A 184 -1.11 11.60 -26.32
CA LEU A 184 -1.79 12.07 -25.10
C LEU A 184 -0.81 12.80 -24.16
N PHE A 185 0.43 12.34 -24.08
CA PHE A 185 1.46 12.96 -23.23
C PHE A 185 1.95 14.29 -23.83
N SER A 186 1.87 14.44 -25.14
CA SER A 186 2.12 15.73 -25.79
C SER A 186 0.98 16.74 -25.57
N ALA A 187 -0.25 16.26 -25.43
CA ALA A 187 -1.44 17.08 -25.27
C ALA A 187 -1.75 17.45 -23.81
N HIS A 188 -1.33 16.62 -22.85
CA HIS A 188 -1.61 16.81 -21.42
C HIS A 188 -0.30 17.03 -20.65
N ARG A 189 -0.30 18.01 -19.74
CA ARG A 189 0.80 18.18 -18.79
C ARG A 189 0.58 17.25 -17.61
N ILE A 190 1.16 16.05 -17.72
CA ILE A 190 1.04 14.99 -16.71
C ILE A 190 2.33 14.97 -15.90
N ALA A 191 2.22 15.02 -14.57
CA ALA A 191 3.37 14.94 -13.70
C ALA A 191 4.12 13.62 -13.91
N PRO A 192 5.48 13.63 -14.01
CA PRO A 192 6.27 12.44 -14.21
C PRO A 192 6.30 11.57 -12.94
N VAL A 193 6.44 10.26 -13.11
CA VAL A 193 6.58 9.29 -12.01
C VAL A 193 7.84 8.42 -12.12
N ASP A 194 8.53 8.49 -13.24
CA ASP A 194 9.68 7.66 -13.61
C ASP A 194 10.91 7.86 -12.70
N HIS A 195 11.01 9.02 -12.06
CA HIS A 195 12.05 9.34 -11.07
C HIS A 195 11.80 8.74 -9.67
N TYR A 196 10.71 7.99 -9.45
CA TYR A 196 10.41 7.38 -8.15
C TYR A 196 11.57 6.51 -7.61
N PRO A 197 12.23 5.65 -8.41
CA PRO A 197 13.35 4.85 -7.90
C PRO A 197 14.52 5.69 -7.39
N ASP A 198 14.80 6.82 -8.03
CA ASP A 198 15.85 7.76 -7.58
C ASP A 198 15.47 8.40 -6.24
N VAL A 199 14.23 8.87 -6.10
CA VAL A 199 13.70 9.44 -4.84
C VAL A 199 13.70 8.38 -3.73
N LEU A 200 13.35 7.14 -4.04
CA LEU A 200 13.40 6.03 -3.07
C LEU A 200 14.84 5.76 -2.62
N LEU A 201 15.79 5.69 -3.53
CA LEU A 201 17.20 5.47 -3.21
C LEU A 201 17.77 6.60 -2.35
N ASP A 202 17.50 7.86 -2.70
CA ASP A 202 17.89 9.01 -1.92
C ASP A 202 17.26 9.00 -0.52
N ASN A 203 15.99 8.60 -0.43
CA ASN A 203 15.31 8.41 0.85
C ASN A 203 15.99 7.36 1.71
N LEU A 204 16.32 6.19 1.15
CA LEU A 204 17.02 5.10 1.84
C LEU A 204 18.42 5.53 2.28
N ARG A 205 19.18 6.21 1.43
CA ARG A 205 20.50 6.76 1.78
C ARG A 205 20.43 7.79 2.91
N SER A 206 19.35 8.59 2.93
CA SER A 206 19.16 9.65 3.95
C SER A 206 19.00 9.13 5.37
N VAL A 207 18.65 7.86 5.53
CA VAL A 207 18.42 7.17 6.82
C VAL A 207 19.55 6.19 7.18
N ALA A 208 20.69 6.29 6.53
CA ALA A 208 21.86 5.50 6.87
C ALA A 208 22.35 5.76 8.31
N PRO A 209 23.05 4.79 8.94
CA PRO A 209 23.68 4.99 10.23
C PRO A 209 24.55 6.24 10.31
N THR A 210 24.61 6.85 11.49
CA THR A 210 25.38 8.09 11.70
C THR A 210 26.85 7.92 11.31
N GLY A 211 27.39 8.87 10.56
CA GLY A 211 28.80 8.89 10.14
C GLY A 211 29.09 8.17 8.82
N VAL A 212 28.11 7.55 8.19
CA VAL A 212 28.25 6.93 6.86
C VAL A 212 27.95 7.98 5.78
N ALA A 213 28.97 8.36 5.00
CA ALA A 213 28.81 9.39 3.97
C ALA A 213 28.27 8.85 2.64
N ASP A 214 28.66 7.63 2.26
CA ASP A 214 28.24 6.94 1.04
C ASP A 214 27.72 5.53 1.40
N PRO A 215 26.46 5.41 1.80
CA PRO A 215 25.94 4.17 2.31
C PRO A 215 25.67 3.14 1.21
N THR A 216 26.07 1.90 1.47
CA THR A 216 25.71 0.75 0.67
C THR A 216 24.27 0.33 1.01
N VAL A 217 23.38 0.42 0.02
CA VAL A 217 21.96 0.04 0.13
C VAL A 217 21.75 -1.27 -0.61
N VAL A 218 21.03 -2.22 -0.01
CA VAL A 218 20.61 -3.47 -0.67
C VAL A 218 19.11 -3.69 -0.51
N LEU A 219 18.51 -4.45 -1.44
CA LEU A 219 17.12 -4.91 -1.33
C LEU A 219 17.10 -6.37 -0.91
N LEU A 220 16.58 -6.67 0.30
CA LEU A 220 16.45 -8.02 0.82
C LEU A 220 15.12 -8.64 0.41
N THR A 221 15.18 -9.71 -0.38
CA THR A 221 14.02 -10.46 -0.88
C THR A 221 13.90 -11.84 -0.23
N ALA A 222 12.68 -12.39 -0.22
CA ALA A 222 12.43 -13.80 0.11
C ALA A 222 12.70 -14.76 -1.07
N GLY A 223 13.18 -14.24 -2.21
CA GLY A 223 13.47 -15.03 -3.40
C GLY A 223 12.28 -15.18 -4.35
N ALA A 224 12.51 -15.97 -5.42
CA ALA A 224 11.62 -16.09 -6.58
C ALA A 224 10.21 -16.64 -6.28
N HIS A 225 10.03 -17.30 -5.14
CA HIS A 225 8.72 -17.83 -4.73
C HIS A 225 7.81 -16.78 -4.07
N ASN A 226 8.31 -15.57 -3.82
CA ASN A 226 7.49 -14.49 -3.28
C ASN A 226 6.59 -13.91 -4.35
N SER A 227 5.31 -13.67 -4.04
CA SER A 227 4.32 -13.13 -4.97
C SER A 227 4.70 -11.77 -5.56
N ALA A 228 5.47 -10.97 -4.83
CA ALA A 228 5.94 -9.65 -5.25
C ALA A 228 7.39 -9.66 -5.78
N TYR A 229 7.96 -10.83 -6.11
CA TYR A 229 9.36 -10.92 -6.55
C TYR A 229 9.67 -10.08 -7.79
N PHE A 230 8.72 -9.99 -8.73
CA PHE A 230 8.84 -9.08 -9.87
C PHE A 230 9.16 -7.65 -9.40
N GLU A 231 8.40 -7.13 -8.43
CA GLU A 231 8.63 -5.79 -7.89
C GLU A 231 9.98 -5.66 -7.19
N HIS A 232 10.41 -6.69 -6.46
CA HIS A 232 11.71 -6.68 -5.78
C HIS A 232 12.86 -6.55 -6.79
N ALA A 233 12.87 -7.39 -7.81
CA ALA A 233 13.87 -7.38 -8.88
C ALA A 233 13.81 -6.08 -9.69
N PHE A 234 12.60 -5.62 -10.02
CA PHE A 234 12.38 -4.37 -10.75
C PHE A 234 12.95 -3.16 -9.99
N LEU A 235 12.61 -3.01 -8.70
CA LEU A 235 13.07 -1.88 -7.90
C LEU A 235 14.58 -1.90 -7.68
N ALA A 236 15.16 -3.07 -7.38
CA ALA A 236 16.61 -3.19 -7.24
C ALA A 236 17.33 -2.78 -8.54
N GLN A 237 16.85 -3.23 -9.69
CA GLN A 237 17.39 -2.87 -11.00
C GLN A 237 17.24 -1.36 -11.30
N GLN A 238 16.06 -0.77 -11.03
CA GLN A 238 15.81 0.64 -11.30
C GLN A 238 16.64 1.57 -10.38
N MET A 239 16.87 1.18 -9.14
CA MET A 239 17.72 1.89 -8.19
C MET A 239 19.22 1.62 -8.41
N GLY A 240 19.58 0.59 -9.17
CA GLY A 240 20.99 0.19 -9.38
C GLY A 240 21.63 -0.35 -8.10
N ILE A 241 20.88 -1.06 -7.26
CA ILE A 241 21.35 -1.70 -6.02
C ILE A 241 21.26 -3.21 -6.11
N GLU A 242 21.99 -3.91 -5.24
CA GLU A 242 21.97 -5.37 -5.21
C GLU A 242 20.65 -5.91 -4.67
N LEU A 243 20.11 -6.91 -5.36
CA LEU A 243 19.04 -7.78 -4.89
C LEU A 243 19.67 -8.95 -4.15
N VAL A 244 19.39 -9.09 -2.86
CA VAL A 244 20.00 -10.12 -2.01
C VAL A 244 18.95 -10.97 -1.31
N GLU A 245 19.30 -12.22 -1.04
CA GLU A 245 18.58 -13.11 -0.13
C GLU A 245 19.33 -13.22 1.20
N GLY A 246 18.67 -13.75 2.25
CA GLY A 246 19.30 -13.88 3.57
C GLY A 246 20.61 -14.64 3.57
N GLN A 247 20.74 -15.67 2.71
CA GLN A 247 21.98 -16.46 2.54
C GLN A 247 23.16 -15.67 1.99
N ASP A 248 22.91 -14.55 1.29
CA ASP A 248 23.97 -13.69 0.75
C ASP A 248 24.57 -12.77 1.82
N LEU A 249 23.89 -12.64 2.95
CA LEU A 249 24.23 -11.75 4.04
C LEU A 249 24.79 -12.53 5.23
N PHE A 250 25.58 -11.86 6.07
CA PHE A 250 26.00 -12.35 7.37
C PHE A 250 26.38 -11.20 8.30
N VAL A 251 26.32 -11.45 9.60
CA VAL A 251 26.72 -10.50 10.66
C VAL A 251 28.08 -10.91 11.20
N ARG A 252 28.96 -9.92 11.35
CA ARG A 252 30.25 -10.05 12.00
C ARG A 252 30.58 -8.76 12.72
N ASP A 253 30.98 -8.85 13.99
CA ASP A 253 31.34 -7.70 14.85
C ASP A 253 30.24 -6.62 14.83
N GLU A 254 28.96 -7.05 14.99
CA GLU A 254 27.75 -6.20 14.97
C GLU A 254 27.56 -5.41 13.67
N ALA A 255 28.25 -5.74 12.60
CA ALA A 255 28.05 -5.16 11.28
C ALA A 255 27.55 -6.20 10.27
N VAL A 256 26.73 -5.76 9.32
CA VAL A 256 26.17 -6.62 8.27
C VAL A 256 27.05 -6.54 7.03
N PHE A 257 27.32 -7.70 6.44
CA PHE A 257 28.11 -7.84 5.23
C PHE A 257 27.38 -8.67 4.17
N MET A 258 27.56 -8.29 2.93
CA MET A 258 27.19 -9.08 1.76
C MET A 258 28.40 -9.89 1.25
N ARG A 259 28.16 -11.14 0.87
CA ARG A 259 29.15 -11.98 0.19
C ARG A 259 29.29 -11.56 -1.26
N THR A 260 30.48 -11.17 -1.67
CA THR A 260 30.79 -10.84 -3.06
C THR A 260 31.98 -11.65 -3.56
N THR A 261 32.19 -11.69 -4.85
CA THR A 261 33.36 -12.36 -5.48
C THR A 261 34.69 -11.70 -5.14
N GLN A 262 34.63 -10.46 -4.63
CA GLN A 262 35.82 -9.70 -4.19
C GLN A 262 36.02 -9.76 -2.67
N GLY A 263 35.18 -10.50 -1.95
CA GLY A 263 35.17 -10.60 -0.50
C GLY A 263 33.96 -9.90 0.14
N PRO A 264 33.93 -9.87 1.48
CA PRO A 264 32.82 -9.25 2.20
C PRO A 264 32.71 -7.74 1.94
N GLN A 265 31.53 -7.27 1.59
CA GLN A 265 31.23 -5.84 1.46
C GLN A 265 30.24 -5.46 2.57
N ARG A 266 30.57 -4.38 3.34
CA ARG A 266 29.68 -3.87 4.38
C ARG A 266 28.44 -3.29 3.77
N ILE A 267 27.30 -3.49 4.46
CA ILE A 267 25.99 -2.92 4.13
C ILE A 267 25.59 -1.96 5.24
N ASP A 268 24.97 -0.85 4.88
CA ASP A 268 24.55 0.20 5.79
C ASP A 268 23.03 0.36 5.84
N VAL A 269 22.31 0.04 4.74
CA VAL A 269 20.84 0.10 4.67
C VAL A 269 20.29 -1.14 3.97
N ILE A 270 19.33 -1.79 4.61
CA ILE A 270 18.54 -2.88 4.02
C ILE A 270 17.12 -2.38 3.73
N TYR A 271 16.75 -2.32 2.45
CA TYR A 271 15.36 -2.23 2.05
C TYR A 271 14.76 -3.64 2.07
N ARG A 272 14.05 -3.97 3.13
CA ARG A 272 13.51 -5.32 3.31
C ARG A 272 12.17 -5.52 2.60
N ARG A 273 12.01 -6.72 2.04
CA ARG A 273 10.75 -7.18 1.45
C ARG A 273 10.28 -8.51 2.07
N ILE A 274 10.66 -8.75 3.32
CA ILE A 274 10.22 -9.87 4.16
C ILE A 274 9.65 -9.34 5.48
N ASP A 275 8.70 -10.08 6.08
CA ASP A 275 8.09 -9.70 7.35
C ASP A 275 9.07 -9.86 8.53
N ASP A 276 8.78 -9.18 9.64
CA ASP A 276 9.58 -9.16 10.86
C ASP A 276 9.94 -10.58 11.35
N ASP A 277 8.96 -11.48 11.35
CA ASP A 277 9.12 -12.87 11.84
C ASP A 277 10.24 -13.63 11.15
N PHE A 278 10.58 -13.24 9.92
CA PHE A 278 11.59 -13.94 9.11
C PHE A 278 12.95 -13.27 9.12
N LEU A 279 13.10 -12.05 9.69
CA LEU A 279 14.33 -11.25 9.57
C LEU A 279 15.53 -11.82 10.30
N ASP A 280 15.34 -12.32 11.53
CA ASP A 280 16.43 -12.87 12.35
C ASP A 280 15.98 -14.16 13.03
N PRO A 281 16.46 -15.33 12.59
CA PRO A 281 16.09 -16.62 13.19
C PRO A 281 16.57 -16.80 14.63
N LEU A 282 17.51 -16.01 15.12
CA LEU A 282 17.97 -16.07 16.51
C LEU A 282 17.01 -15.36 17.48
N VAL A 283 16.09 -14.53 16.96
CA VAL A 283 15.22 -13.70 17.79
C VAL A 283 13.75 -14.00 17.53
N PHE A 284 13.35 -14.10 16.26
CA PHE A 284 11.96 -14.25 15.88
C PHE A 284 11.63 -15.73 15.60
N ARG A 285 11.52 -16.10 14.36
CA ARG A 285 11.13 -17.42 13.92
C ARG A 285 12.35 -18.32 13.67
N PRO A 286 12.65 -19.30 14.56
CA PRO A 286 13.92 -20.05 14.52
C PRO A 286 14.07 -20.97 13.28
N ASP A 287 13.00 -21.29 12.59
CA ASP A 287 13.00 -22.06 11.34
C ASP A 287 13.09 -21.19 10.08
N SER A 288 13.26 -19.87 10.24
CA SER A 288 13.38 -18.96 9.08
C SER A 288 14.70 -19.18 8.34
N MET A 289 14.57 -19.46 7.05
CA MET A 289 15.69 -19.53 6.09
C MET A 289 15.82 -18.25 5.25
N LEU A 290 14.96 -17.25 5.49
CA LEU A 290 14.87 -16.04 4.68
C LEU A 290 15.65 -14.87 5.27
N GLY A 291 15.95 -14.93 6.55
CA GLY A 291 16.59 -13.84 7.30
C GLY A 291 18.08 -14.03 7.49
N VAL A 292 18.64 -13.17 8.33
CA VAL A 292 20.07 -13.09 8.62
C VAL A 292 20.30 -13.28 10.12
N PRO A 293 20.95 -14.38 10.56
CA PRO A 293 21.24 -14.59 11.97
C PRO A 293 22.07 -13.43 12.58
N GLY A 294 21.57 -12.84 13.69
CA GLY A 294 22.23 -11.73 14.37
C GLY A 294 21.92 -10.34 13.80
N LEU A 295 21.02 -10.25 12.83
CA LEU A 295 20.65 -8.96 12.21
C LEU A 295 20.11 -7.96 13.24
N LEU A 296 19.26 -8.41 14.18
CA LEU A 296 18.71 -7.55 15.22
C LEU A 296 19.83 -6.99 16.15
N THR A 297 20.87 -7.75 16.41
CA THR A 297 22.01 -7.26 17.21
C THR A 297 22.71 -6.11 16.53
N ALA A 298 23.02 -6.22 15.24
CA ALA A 298 23.60 -5.15 14.44
C ALA A 298 22.66 -3.91 14.34
N TYR A 299 21.35 -4.16 14.22
CA TYR A 299 20.35 -3.10 14.17
C TYR A 299 20.25 -2.33 15.49
N ARG A 300 20.20 -3.01 16.62
CA ARG A 300 20.19 -2.37 17.96
C ARG A 300 21.48 -1.65 18.29
N ALA A 301 22.61 -2.08 17.73
CA ALA A 301 23.88 -1.39 17.84
C ALA A 301 23.95 -0.11 16.98
N GLY A 302 22.94 0.15 16.15
CA GLY A 302 22.89 1.32 15.26
C GLY A 302 23.83 1.22 14.06
N HIS A 303 24.27 0.02 13.70
CA HIS A 303 25.27 -0.20 12.63
C HIS A 303 24.63 -0.49 11.26
N ILE A 304 23.32 -0.68 11.22
CA ILE A 304 22.51 -0.94 10.00
C ILE A 304 21.15 -0.26 10.13
N THR A 305 20.61 0.23 9.04
CA THR A 305 19.22 0.68 8.97
C THR A 305 18.38 -0.38 8.24
N ILE A 306 17.20 -0.67 8.78
CA ILE A 306 16.21 -1.56 8.15
C ILE A 306 14.99 -0.72 7.79
N ALA A 307 14.67 -0.64 6.51
CA ALA A 307 13.53 0.08 5.96
C ALA A 307 12.50 -0.92 5.37
N ASN A 308 11.24 -0.99 5.81
CA ASN A 308 10.71 -0.33 7.00
C ASN A 308 11.25 -0.99 8.27
N ALA A 309 11.30 -0.24 9.35
CA ALA A 309 11.81 -0.70 10.63
C ALA A 309 11.04 -1.91 11.16
N ILE A 310 11.70 -2.68 12.01
CA ILE A 310 11.06 -3.76 12.77
C ILE A 310 10.00 -3.16 13.69
N GLY A 311 8.84 -3.79 13.79
CA GLY A 311 7.77 -3.37 14.69
C GLY A 311 6.76 -2.38 14.08
N THR A 312 6.89 -2.01 12.81
CA THR A 312 5.89 -1.14 12.12
C THR A 312 4.53 -1.81 11.96
N GLY A 313 4.47 -3.14 12.08
CA GLY A 313 3.25 -3.93 11.91
C GLY A 313 2.10 -3.53 12.83
N VAL A 314 2.38 -2.96 14.01
CA VAL A 314 1.33 -2.43 14.89
C VAL A 314 0.52 -1.33 14.21
N ALA A 315 1.19 -0.43 13.50
CA ALA A 315 0.53 0.68 12.80
C ALA A 315 -0.14 0.27 11.46
N ASP A 316 0.17 -0.94 10.98
CA ASP A 316 -0.43 -1.60 9.82
C ASP A 316 -1.75 -2.34 10.18
N ASP A 317 -2.03 -2.49 11.47
CA ASP A 317 -3.16 -3.22 12.00
C ASP A 317 -4.47 -2.44 11.82
N LYS A 318 -5.49 -3.11 11.31
CA LYS A 318 -6.80 -2.51 11.06
C LYS A 318 -7.53 -2.07 12.33
N SER A 319 -7.14 -2.58 13.51
CA SER A 319 -7.70 -2.13 14.78
C SER A 319 -7.02 -0.87 15.32
N ILE A 320 -5.84 -0.54 14.82
CA ILE A 320 -5.11 0.70 15.14
C ILE A 320 -5.50 1.85 14.20
N TYR A 321 -5.81 1.52 12.94
CA TYR A 321 -6.23 2.47 11.92
C TYR A 321 -7.30 3.48 12.38
N PRO A 322 -8.37 3.13 13.14
CA PRO A 322 -9.39 4.08 13.58
C PRO A 322 -8.85 5.23 14.44
N TYR A 323 -7.73 5.04 15.11
CA TYR A 323 -7.12 6.05 16.00
C TYR A 323 -6.20 7.03 15.28
N VAL A 324 -5.91 6.85 13.99
CA VAL A 324 -4.98 7.75 13.27
C VAL A 324 -5.41 9.22 13.29
N PRO A 325 -6.71 9.58 13.17
CA PRO A 325 -7.15 10.95 13.38
C PRO A 325 -6.78 11.52 14.75
N GLU A 326 -6.86 10.70 15.80
CA GLU A 326 -6.46 11.11 17.16
C GLU A 326 -4.94 11.18 17.31
N MET A 327 -4.18 10.32 16.65
CA MET A 327 -2.71 10.42 16.57
C MET A 327 -2.28 11.74 15.94
N ILE A 328 -2.94 12.18 14.86
CA ILE A 328 -2.67 13.47 14.22
C ILE A 328 -2.89 14.63 15.19
N ARG A 329 -3.99 14.59 15.95
CA ARG A 329 -4.28 15.61 16.97
C ARG A 329 -3.27 15.57 18.12
N PHE A 330 -2.94 14.37 18.59
CA PHE A 330 -2.06 14.15 19.75
C PHE A 330 -0.61 14.55 19.46
N TYR A 331 -0.03 14.06 18.37
CA TYR A 331 1.39 14.29 18.08
C TYR A 331 1.65 15.57 17.30
N LEU A 332 0.73 15.99 16.44
CA LEU A 332 0.96 17.15 15.56
C LEU A 332 0.18 18.38 16.00
N GLY A 333 -0.78 18.26 16.92
CA GLY A 333 -1.67 19.37 17.31
C GLY A 333 -2.55 19.88 16.17
N GLN A 334 -2.82 19.04 15.16
CA GLN A 334 -3.50 19.43 13.93
C GLN A 334 -4.81 18.66 13.76
N SER A 335 -5.74 19.22 12.97
CA SER A 335 -6.91 18.47 12.49
C SER A 335 -6.54 17.62 11.28
N PRO A 336 -7.07 16.39 11.14
CA PRO A 336 -6.87 15.57 9.96
C PRO A 336 -7.34 16.27 8.67
N ILE A 337 -6.49 16.29 7.65
CA ILE A 337 -6.81 16.86 6.32
C ILE A 337 -7.62 15.84 5.49
N ILE A 338 -7.31 14.55 5.63
CA ILE A 338 -8.05 13.45 5.01
C ILE A 338 -8.62 12.60 6.14
N GLY A 339 -9.92 12.35 6.10
CA GLY A 339 -10.60 11.48 7.06
C GLY A 339 -10.42 10.00 6.78
N ASN A 340 -10.73 9.20 7.77
CA ASN A 340 -10.85 7.74 7.61
C ASN A 340 -12.23 7.36 7.07
N VAL A 341 -12.33 6.16 6.53
CA VAL A 341 -13.61 5.46 6.43
C VAL A 341 -14.08 5.13 7.85
N ASP A 342 -15.34 5.39 8.16
CA ASP A 342 -15.93 5.06 9.46
C ASP A 342 -15.72 3.58 9.76
N THR A 343 -15.28 3.27 10.98
CA THR A 343 -14.88 1.91 11.33
C THR A 343 -15.35 1.57 12.72
N TRP A 344 -16.11 0.48 12.84
CA TRP A 344 -16.54 -0.11 14.11
C TRP A 344 -15.54 -1.14 14.57
N MET A 345 -15.12 -1.04 15.82
CA MET A 345 -14.22 -2.01 16.46
C MET A 345 -15.06 -3.02 17.25
N LEU A 346 -15.11 -4.28 16.80
CA LEU A 346 -16.03 -5.28 17.35
C LEU A 346 -15.65 -5.75 18.77
N ARG A 347 -14.46 -5.40 19.24
CA ARG A 347 -14.08 -5.51 20.67
C ARG A 347 -14.97 -4.63 21.55
N ASN A 348 -15.50 -3.54 21.02
CA ASN A 348 -16.41 -2.64 21.67
C ASN A 348 -17.82 -3.24 21.69
N PRO A 349 -18.46 -3.45 22.83
CA PRO A 349 -19.78 -4.09 22.87
C PRO A 349 -20.85 -3.35 22.04
N ASP A 350 -20.90 -2.03 22.13
CA ASP A 350 -21.90 -1.23 21.40
C ASP A 350 -21.71 -1.32 19.88
N ASP A 351 -20.44 -1.23 19.40
CA ASP A 351 -20.09 -1.41 17.99
C ASP A 351 -20.43 -2.82 17.49
N ARG A 352 -20.11 -3.83 18.31
CA ARG A 352 -20.38 -5.22 17.99
C ARG A 352 -21.88 -5.49 17.86
N ASP A 353 -22.68 -5.02 18.80
CA ASP A 353 -24.14 -5.23 18.79
C ASP A 353 -24.76 -4.56 17.57
N TYR A 354 -24.32 -3.34 17.22
CA TYR A 354 -24.70 -2.67 15.99
C TYR A 354 -24.34 -3.49 14.75
N VAL A 355 -23.08 -3.93 14.65
CA VAL A 355 -22.57 -4.67 13.48
C VAL A 355 -23.29 -6.01 13.32
N LEU A 356 -23.51 -6.76 14.42
CA LEU A 356 -24.23 -8.03 14.37
C LEU A 356 -25.67 -7.87 13.88
N ALA A 357 -26.32 -6.74 14.16
CA ALA A 357 -27.66 -6.43 13.65
C ALA A 357 -27.67 -6.04 12.17
N HIS A 358 -26.55 -5.52 11.62
CA HIS A 358 -26.46 -4.92 10.27
C HIS A 358 -25.48 -5.66 9.33
N LEU A 359 -25.03 -6.88 9.66
CA LEU A 359 -24.07 -7.65 8.85
C LEU A 359 -24.36 -7.67 7.34
N PRO A 360 -25.63 -7.79 6.87
CA PRO A 360 -25.93 -7.77 5.43
C PRO A 360 -25.59 -6.44 4.73
N GLU A 361 -25.37 -5.36 5.48
CA GLU A 361 -25.15 -4.01 4.94
C GLU A 361 -23.67 -3.57 5.03
N LEU A 362 -22.84 -4.34 5.75
CA LEU A 362 -21.50 -3.93 6.14
C LEU A 362 -20.40 -4.78 5.49
N VAL A 363 -19.19 -4.26 5.50
CA VAL A 363 -17.96 -5.00 5.19
C VAL A 363 -17.25 -5.31 6.50
N VAL A 364 -17.08 -6.61 6.81
CA VAL A 364 -16.35 -7.06 7.99
C VAL A 364 -14.99 -7.61 7.57
N LYS A 365 -13.93 -7.24 8.30
CA LYS A 365 -12.54 -7.62 7.99
C LYS A 365 -11.84 -8.16 9.24
N GLU A 366 -10.98 -9.17 9.07
CA GLU A 366 -10.02 -9.53 10.12
C GLU A 366 -8.97 -8.44 10.31
N VAL A 367 -8.62 -8.12 11.56
CA VAL A 367 -7.65 -7.05 11.89
C VAL A 367 -6.25 -7.32 11.33
N HIS A 368 -5.83 -8.57 11.29
CA HIS A 368 -4.52 -9.00 10.75
C HIS A 368 -4.59 -9.49 9.30
N GLY A 369 -5.79 -9.55 8.71
CA GLY A 369 -6.00 -10.03 7.34
C GLY A 369 -5.37 -9.10 6.29
N ALA A 370 -4.82 -9.67 5.23
CA ALA A 370 -4.25 -8.96 4.08
C ALA A 370 -4.82 -9.52 2.76
N GLY A 371 -4.71 -8.74 1.66
CA GLY A 371 -5.07 -9.22 0.32
C GLY A 371 -6.57 -9.49 0.10
N GLY A 372 -7.46 -9.03 1.01
CA GLY A 372 -8.91 -9.26 0.91
C GLY A 372 -9.37 -10.66 1.32
N TYR A 373 -8.49 -11.48 1.88
CA TYR A 373 -8.88 -12.77 2.48
C TYR A 373 -9.50 -12.55 3.87
N GLY A 374 -10.43 -13.43 4.27
CA GLY A 374 -11.11 -13.31 5.58
C GLY A 374 -12.03 -12.10 5.70
N MET A 375 -12.65 -11.67 4.59
CA MET A 375 -13.53 -10.51 4.53
C MET A 375 -14.96 -10.93 4.16
N LEU A 376 -15.94 -10.37 4.86
CA LEU A 376 -17.35 -10.45 4.50
C LEU A 376 -17.78 -9.16 3.79
N ILE A 377 -18.33 -9.26 2.60
CA ILE A 377 -19.05 -8.16 1.95
C ILE A 377 -20.53 -8.46 2.07
N GLY A 378 -21.18 -7.92 3.10
CA GLY A 378 -22.56 -8.23 3.46
C GLY A 378 -23.56 -8.20 2.32
N PRO A 379 -23.59 -7.13 1.47
CA PRO A 379 -24.51 -7.07 0.34
C PRO A 379 -24.33 -8.15 -0.73
N ALA A 380 -23.15 -8.75 -0.83
CA ALA A 380 -22.83 -9.80 -1.81
C ALA A 380 -22.83 -11.22 -1.19
N ALA A 381 -22.94 -11.31 0.14
CA ALA A 381 -22.82 -12.57 0.87
C ALA A 381 -24.14 -13.35 0.93
N SER A 382 -24.03 -14.66 0.90
CA SER A 382 -25.16 -15.57 1.15
C SER A 382 -25.53 -15.63 2.64
N GLY A 383 -26.77 -16.01 2.95
CA GLY A 383 -27.22 -16.19 4.33
C GLY A 383 -26.32 -17.09 5.18
N PRO A 384 -25.88 -18.26 4.68
CA PRO A 384 -24.93 -19.12 5.39
C PRO A 384 -23.56 -18.46 5.68
N GLU A 385 -23.06 -17.65 4.76
CA GLU A 385 -21.79 -16.90 4.97
C GLU A 385 -21.95 -15.84 6.05
N ILE A 386 -23.04 -15.07 6.04
CA ILE A 386 -23.36 -14.10 7.07
C ILE A 386 -23.44 -14.77 8.44
N GLU A 387 -24.14 -15.92 8.54
CA GLU A 387 -24.27 -16.65 9.80
C GLU A 387 -22.91 -17.21 10.28
N LYS A 388 -22.10 -17.73 9.38
CA LYS A 388 -20.73 -18.16 9.70
C LYS A 388 -19.91 -17.00 10.30
N PHE A 389 -19.91 -15.82 9.67
CA PHE A 389 -19.20 -14.64 10.19
C PHE A 389 -19.79 -14.17 11.53
N ARG A 390 -21.11 -14.22 11.71
CA ARG A 390 -21.78 -13.94 13.00
C ARG A 390 -21.18 -14.78 14.11
N GLN A 391 -21.08 -16.10 13.91
CA GLN A 391 -20.50 -17.01 14.91
C GLN A 391 -19.02 -16.72 15.17
N GLN A 392 -18.25 -16.41 14.15
CA GLN A 392 -16.84 -16.06 14.27
C GLN A 392 -16.64 -14.76 15.07
N ILE A 393 -17.46 -13.74 14.80
CA ILE A 393 -17.43 -12.46 15.54
C ILE A 393 -17.79 -12.66 17.01
N ILE A 394 -18.82 -13.44 17.29
CA ILE A 394 -19.23 -13.74 18.69
C ILE A 394 -18.11 -14.49 19.44
N ALA A 395 -17.42 -15.40 18.77
CA ALA A 395 -16.35 -16.20 19.37
C ALA A 395 -15.06 -15.40 19.67
N ALA A 396 -14.72 -14.42 18.81
CA ALA A 396 -13.48 -13.64 18.91
C ALA A 396 -13.68 -12.21 18.36
N PRO A 397 -14.46 -11.36 19.03
CA PRO A 397 -14.83 -10.04 18.51
C PRO A 397 -13.62 -9.10 18.32
N GLU A 398 -12.58 -9.24 19.13
CA GLU A 398 -11.34 -8.46 19.05
C GLU A 398 -10.58 -8.67 17.74
N ARG A 399 -10.86 -9.75 17.01
CA ARG A 399 -10.22 -10.07 15.73
C ARG A 399 -10.84 -9.38 14.52
N TYR A 400 -11.94 -8.64 14.70
CA TYR A 400 -12.70 -8.08 13.59
C TYR A 400 -12.95 -6.58 13.75
N ILE A 401 -12.98 -5.91 12.59
CA ILE A 401 -13.53 -4.58 12.43
C ILE A 401 -14.65 -4.64 11.38
N ALA A 402 -15.51 -3.63 11.37
CA ALA A 402 -16.49 -3.45 10.31
C ALA A 402 -16.46 -2.02 9.77
N GLN A 403 -16.80 -1.88 8.50
CA GLN A 403 -16.91 -0.62 7.79
C GLN A 403 -18.23 -0.58 7.00
N PRO A 404 -18.78 0.62 6.71
CA PRO A 404 -19.93 0.71 5.83
C PRO A 404 -19.56 0.23 4.43
N THR A 405 -20.52 -0.36 3.72
CA THR A 405 -20.36 -0.61 2.30
C THR A 405 -20.37 0.73 1.57
N LEU A 406 -19.21 1.19 1.14
CA LEU A 406 -19.06 2.46 0.45
C LEU A 406 -19.46 2.34 -1.02
N ALA A 407 -20.17 3.33 -1.52
CA ALA A 407 -20.29 3.55 -2.96
C ALA A 407 -18.96 4.11 -3.48
N LEU A 408 -17.98 3.21 -3.69
CA LEU A 408 -16.67 3.57 -4.23
C LEU A 408 -16.82 4.31 -5.55
N SER A 409 -15.97 5.30 -5.81
CA SER A 409 -15.98 5.99 -7.09
C SER A 409 -15.76 5.03 -8.25
N THR A 410 -16.27 5.42 -9.42
CA THR A 410 -16.12 4.65 -10.65
C THR A 410 -15.33 5.44 -11.68
N CYS A 411 -14.54 4.72 -12.48
CA CYS A 411 -13.87 5.26 -13.65
C CYS A 411 -14.27 4.44 -14.88
N PRO A 412 -14.47 5.05 -16.05
CA PRO A 412 -14.65 4.30 -17.28
C PRO A 412 -13.49 3.33 -17.48
N THR A 413 -13.83 2.09 -17.79
CA THR A 413 -12.89 0.96 -17.93
C THR A 413 -13.21 0.24 -19.21
N PHE A 414 -12.21 -0.14 -19.97
CA PHE A 414 -12.39 -0.85 -21.23
C PHE A 414 -12.69 -2.33 -20.96
N ALA A 415 -13.99 -2.67 -20.96
CA ALA A 415 -14.50 -4.03 -20.80
C ALA A 415 -14.79 -4.68 -22.18
N GLU A 416 -15.19 -5.96 -22.17
CA GLU A 416 -15.51 -6.69 -23.42
C GLU A 416 -16.63 -6.02 -24.24
N ALA A 417 -17.61 -5.43 -23.57
CA ALA A 417 -18.74 -4.73 -24.20
C ALA A 417 -18.44 -3.24 -24.52
N GLY A 418 -17.19 -2.79 -24.39
CA GLY A 418 -16.80 -1.39 -24.55
C GLY A 418 -16.52 -0.70 -23.20
N LEU A 419 -16.67 0.63 -23.17
CA LEU A 419 -16.44 1.40 -21.94
C LEU A 419 -17.58 1.21 -20.94
N ALA A 420 -17.22 0.75 -19.72
CA ALA A 420 -18.17 0.56 -18.65
C ALA A 420 -17.60 1.16 -17.34
N PRO A 421 -18.45 1.71 -16.45
CA PRO A 421 -17.99 2.19 -15.13
C PRO A 421 -17.56 0.99 -14.28
N ARG A 422 -16.39 1.12 -13.63
CA ARG A 422 -15.88 0.14 -12.68
C ARG A 422 -15.36 0.86 -11.44
N HIS A 423 -15.55 0.25 -10.27
CA HIS A 423 -15.08 0.76 -9.00
C HIS A 423 -13.56 0.76 -8.95
N ILE A 424 -13.00 1.82 -8.34
CA ILE A 424 -11.57 2.03 -8.24
C ILE A 424 -11.18 2.47 -6.83
N ASP A 425 -9.93 2.25 -6.51
CA ASP A 425 -9.22 2.88 -5.40
C ASP A 425 -7.88 3.49 -5.86
N LEU A 426 -7.10 4.02 -4.93
CA LEU A 426 -5.79 4.61 -5.20
C LEU A 426 -4.83 4.26 -4.07
N ARG A 427 -3.62 3.81 -4.42
CA ARG A 427 -2.51 3.62 -3.49
C ARG A 427 -1.35 4.54 -3.88
N PRO A 428 -1.26 5.75 -3.32
CA PRO A 428 -0.04 6.54 -3.33
C PRO A 428 1.02 5.93 -2.43
N PHE A 429 2.29 6.25 -2.71
CA PHE A 429 3.42 5.80 -1.92
C PHE A 429 4.12 7.00 -1.29
N VAL A 430 4.13 7.03 0.05
CA VAL A 430 4.77 8.09 0.83
C VAL A 430 6.15 7.60 1.25
N LEU A 431 7.17 8.39 0.97
CA LEU A 431 8.55 8.14 1.34
C LEU A 431 8.94 9.04 2.50
N SER A 432 9.44 8.46 3.59
CA SER A 432 9.87 9.17 4.80
C SER A 432 11.34 8.90 5.05
N GLY A 433 12.12 9.94 4.99
CA GLY A 433 13.53 9.99 5.31
C GLY A 433 13.82 11.33 5.99
N ARG A 434 14.88 12.02 5.57
CA ARG A 434 15.14 13.39 6.03
C ARG A 434 13.93 14.30 5.78
N GLU A 435 13.24 14.08 4.69
CA GLU A 435 11.98 14.74 4.34
C GLU A 435 10.90 13.70 4.05
N VAL A 436 9.64 14.11 4.11
CA VAL A 436 8.51 13.28 3.68
C VAL A 436 8.10 13.70 2.28
N THR A 437 8.25 12.80 1.31
CA THR A 437 8.01 13.06 -0.11
C THR A 437 6.98 12.10 -0.69
N ILE A 438 6.29 12.53 -1.73
CA ILE A 438 5.38 11.70 -2.53
C ILE A 438 5.59 12.07 -3.99
N VAL A 439 5.86 11.09 -4.84
CA VAL A 439 5.87 11.29 -6.29
C VAL A 439 4.43 11.44 -6.77
N PRO A 440 4.10 12.44 -7.61
CA PRO A 440 2.74 12.71 -8.05
C PRO A 440 2.13 11.58 -8.88
N GLY A 441 1.47 10.65 -8.22
CA GLY A 441 0.90 9.44 -8.82
C GLY A 441 0.52 8.42 -7.75
N GLY A 442 0.20 7.23 -8.20
CA GLY A 442 -0.17 6.10 -7.34
C GLY A 442 -0.69 4.96 -8.18
N LEU A 443 -0.82 3.79 -7.58
CA LEU A 443 -1.45 2.67 -8.22
C LEU A 443 -2.98 2.80 -8.11
N THR A 444 -3.66 3.06 -9.21
CA THR A 444 -5.11 2.91 -9.29
C THR A 444 -5.43 1.43 -9.55
N ARG A 445 -6.15 0.80 -8.61
CA ARG A 445 -6.68 -0.56 -8.79
C ARG A 445 -8.13 -0.46 -9.26
N VAL A 446 -8.58 -1.42 -10.05
CA VAL A 446 -9.92 -1.43 -10.64
C VAL A 446 -10.59 -2.79 -10.49
N ALA A 447 -11.85 -2.80 -10.05
CA ALA A 447 -12.69 -3.99 -10.01
C ALA A 447 -13.18 -4.31 -11.44
N LEU A 448 -12.66 -5.39 -12.05
CA LEU A 448 -13.00 -5.71 -13.44
C LEU A 448 -14.41 -6.27 -13.62
N ARG A 449 -14.93 -6.96 -12.58
CA ARG A 449 -16.30 -7.49 -12.61
C ARG A 449 -17.30 -6.38 -12.32
N GLU A 450 -18.39 -6.38 -13.07
CA GLU A 450 -19.49 -5.42 -12.86
C GLU A 450 -20.08 -5.54 -11.45
N GLY A 451 -20.27 -4.39 -10.80
CA GLY A 451 -20.81 -4.31 -9.45
C GLY A 451 -19.89 -4.80 -8.32
N SER A 452 -18.70 -5.34 -8.63
CA SER A 452 -17.74 -5.76 -7.62
C SER A 452 -17.08 -4.55 -6.96
N LEU A 453 -16.97 -4.58 -5.64
CA LEU A 453 -16.19 -3.63 -4.82
C LEU A 453 -14.76 -4.10 -4.56
N VAL A 454 -14.41 -5.32 -5.01
CA VAL A 454 -13.09 -5.91 -4.79
C VAL A 454 -12.15 -5.45 -5.90
N VAL A 455 -11.23 -4.58 -5.54
CA VAL A 455 -10.23 -4.00 -6.45
C VAL A 455 -8.86 -4.70 -6.36
N ASN A 456 -8.64 -5.55 -5.35
CA ASN A 456 -7.35 -6.20 -5.10
C ASN A 456 -6.93 -7.12 -6.24
N SER A 457 -5.68 -6.94 -6.70
CA SER A 457 -5.10 -7.75 -7.79
C SER A 457 -5.05 -9.25 -7.45
N SER A 458 -4.83 -9.60 -6.17
CA SER A 458 -4.88 -10.98 -5.67
C SER A 458 -6.23 -11.68 -5.87
N GLN A 459 -7.31 -10.91 -6.02
CA GLN A 459 -8.66 -11.41 -6.24
C GLN A 459 -9.19 -11.11 -7.66
N GLY A 460 -8.30 -10.84 -8.61
CA GLY A 460 -8.65 -10.61 -10.00
C GLY A 460 -8.96 -9.16 -10.36
N GLY A 461 -8.59 -8.20 -9.52
CA GLY A 461 -8.60 -6.78 -9.87
C GLY A 461 -7.53 -6.44 -10.90
N GLY A 462 -7.77 -5.40 -11.69
CA GLY A 462 -6.83 -4.82 -12.65
C GLY A 462 -6.23 -3.52 -12.16
N THR A 463 -5.44 -2.88 -13.03
CA THR A 463 -4.78 -1.62 -12.77
C THR A 463 -4.99 -0.61 -13.89
N LYS A 464 -4.85 0.68 -13.56
CA LYS A 464 -4.89 1.82 -14.47
C LYS A 464 -3.72 2.75 -14.19
N ASP A 465 -3.25 3.47 -15.22
CA ASP A 465 -2.34 4.59 -15.00
C ASP A 465 -3.06 5.74 -14.29
N THR A 466 -2.39 6.36 -13.33
CA THR A 466 -2.88 7.53 -12.59
C THR A 466 -2.18 8.78 -13.08
N TRP A 467 -2.92 9.70 -13.69
CA TRP A 467 -2.41 10.96 -14.18
C TRP A 467 -2.70 12.08 -13.19
N VAL A 468 -1.69 12.70 -12.67
CA VAL A 468 -1.79 13.95 -11.92
C VAL A 468 -1.47 15.07 -12.89
N LEU A 469 -2.39 16.02 -13.07
CA LEU A 469 -2.17 17.15 -13.94
C LEU A 469 -1.32 18.21 -13.23
N GLU A 470 -0.43 18.87 -13.99
CA GLU A 470 0.43 19.95 -13.46
C GLU A 470 -0.27 21.32 -13.45
N THR A 471 -1.36 21.45 -14.15
CA THR A 471 -2.13 22.72 -14.29
C THR A 471 -3.61 22.46 -14.17
#